data_9c9f8d4b95b2d305a7380980838a116b
#
_entry.id   9c9f8d4b95b2d305a7380980838a116b
#
_cell.length_a   1.000
_cell.length_b   1.000
_cell.length_c   1.000
_cell.angle_alpha   90.00
_cell.angle_beta   90.00
_cell.angle_gamma   90.00
#
_symmetry.space_group_name_H-M   'P 1'
#
loop_
_entity.id
_entity.type
_entity.pdbx_description
1 polymer ?
#
loop_
_entity_poly.entity_id
_entity_poly.type
_entity_poly.pdbx_seq_one_letter_code
_entity_poly.pdbx_strand_id
1 'polypeptide(L)'
;MDENNQKLLKLRQKIDIIDTKLVELIEDRSNLAKEIIKAKSGEDIFKPEREEALIKDIIKQSNSSNPEFIERVWRLLISCLLYTSPSPRDS
;
A
#
# COMPACT_ATOMS: atom_id res chain seq x y z
N MET A 1 11.56 -28.78 20.94
CA MET A 1 11.27 -27.51 21.35
C MET A 1 12.11 -26.50 20.70
N ASP A 2 13.39 -26.65 20.77
CA ASP A 2 14.26 -25.65 20.19
C ASP A 2 14.05 -25.54 18.70
N GLU A 3 13.74 -26.64 18.02
CA GLU A 3 13.53 -26.58 16.59
C GLU A 3 12.38 -25.68 16.23
N ASN A 4 11.29 -25.78 16.99
CA ASN A 4 10.14 -24.93 16.72
C ASN A 4 10.46 -23.47 16.96
N ASN A 5 11.19 -23.19 18.01
CA ASN A 5 11.55 -21.81 18.32
C ASN A 5 12.46 -21.23 17.26
N GLN A 6 13.41 -22.01 16.79
CA GLN A 6 14.31 -21.54 15.75
C GLN A 6 13.58 -21.34 14.45
N LYS A 7 12.63 -22.22 14.16
CA LYS A 7 11.86 -22.08 12.95
C LYS A 7 11.01 -20.81 13.00
N LEU A 8 10.40 -20.54 14.15
CA LEU A 8 9.62 -19.33 14.32
C LEU A 8 10.49 -18.10 14.16
N LEU A 9 11.68 -18.12 14.73
CA LEU A 9 12.58 -16.97 14.60
C LEU A 9 12.92 -16.71 13.15
N LYS A 10 13.23 -17.77 12.42
CA LYS A 10 13.56 -17.59 11.01
C LYS A 10 12.40 -17.06 10.22
N LEU A 11 11.22 -17.56 10.49
CA LEU A 11 10.04 -17.09 9.79
C LEU A 11 9.77 -15.63 10.10
N ARG A 12 9.93 -15.25 11.35
CA ARG A 12 9.72 -13.85 11.72
C ARG A 12 10.75 -12.95 11.08
N GLN A 13 11.98 -13.41 10.99
CA GLN A 13 13.01 -12.62 10.32
C GLN A 13 12.66 -12.40 8.85
N LYS A 14 12.15 -13.45 8.22
CA LYS A 14 11.74 -13.31 6.83
C LYS A 14 10.62 -12.30 6.69
N ILE A 15 9.67 -12.33 7.61
CA ILE A 15 8.58 -11.37 7.58
C ILE A 15 9.11 -9.97 7.79
N ASP A 16 10.06 -9.81 8.70
CA ASP A 16 10.63 -8.49 8.95
C ASP A 16 11.27 -7.92 7.69
N ILE A 17 11.97 -8.76 6.95
CA ILE A 17 12.59 -8.33 5.72
C ILE A 17 11.52 -7.91 4.71
N ILE A 18 10.46 -8.69 4.61
CA ILE A 18 9.37 -8.36 3.70
C ILE A 18 8.71 -7.05 4.13
N ASP A 19 8.48 -6.89 5.43
CA ASP A 19 7.85 -5.68 5.92
C ASP A 19 8.68 -4.45 5.59
N THR A 20 9.99 -4.56 5.74
CA THR A 20 10.86 -3.44 5.41
C THR A 20 10.74 -3.09 3.94
N LYS A 21 10.71 -4.10 3.09
CA LYS A 21 10.55 -3.83 1.66
C LYS A 21 9.19 -3.24 1.35
N LEU A 22 8.16 -3.70 2.05
CA LEU A 22 6.84 -3.15 1.83
C LEU A 22 6.79 -1.67 2.18
N VAL A 23 7.41 -1.30 3.29
CA VAL A 23 7.43 0.12 3.67
C VAL A 23 8.13 0.93 2.59
N GLU A 24 9.26 0.46 2.11
CA GLU A 24 9.98 1.17 1.06
C GLU A 24 9.13 1.32 -0.20
N LEU A 25 8.47 0.24 -0.58
CA LEU A 25 7.66 0.28 -1.79
C LEU A 25 6.45 1.20 -1.63
N ILE A 26 5.85 1.18 -0.44
CA ILE A 26 4.72 2.07 -0.18
C ILE A 26 5.16 3.52 -0.25
N GLU A 27 6.33 3.83 0.30
CA GLU A 27 6.83 5.19 0.25
C GLU A 27 7.16 5.61 -1.17
N ASP A 28 7.76 4.71 -1.94
CA ASP A 28 8.06 5.01 -3.34
C ASP A 28 6.77 5.30 -4.09
N ARG A 29 5.76 4.47 -3.86
CA ARG A 29 4.50 4.65 -4.52
C ARG A 29 3.86 5.98 -4.13
N SER A 30 3.92 6.32 -2.86
CA SER A 30 3.36 7.58 -2.40
C SER A 30 4.06 8.78 -3.04
N ASN A 31 5.37 8.71 -3.13
CA ASN A 31 6.12 9.80 -3.73
C ASN A 31 5.78 9.98 -5.21
N LEU A 32 5.67 8.87 -5.92
CA LEU A 32 5.30 8.94 -7.33
C LEU A 32 3.89 9.47 -7.51
N ALA A 33 2.98 9.04 -6.64
CA ALA A 33 1.61 9.50 -6.73
C ALA A 33 1.52 11.00 -6.46
N LYS A 34 2.32 11.49 -5.53
CA LYS A 34 2.35 12.92 -5.26
C LYS A 34 2.84 13.70 -6.48
N GLU A 35 3.79 13.13 -7.19
CA GLU A 35 4.27 13.78 -8.40
C GLU A 35 3.20 13.82 -9.47
N ILE A 36 2.41 12.76 -9.57
CA ILE A 36 1.31 12.75 -10.52
C ILE A 36 0.30 13.83 -10.16
N ILE A 37 0.01 13.97 -8.89
CA ILE A 37 -0.94 14.97 -8.44
C ILE A 37 -0.42 16.37 -8.79
N LYS A 38 0.85 16.61 -8.59
CA LYS A 38 1.44 17.89 -8.94
C LYS A 38 1.34 18.13 -10.44
N ALA A 39 1.63 17.11 -11.22
CA ALA A 39 1.62 17.25 -12.66
C ALA A 39 0.24 17.58 -13.18
N LYS A 40 -0.78 17.07 -12.50
CA LYS A 40 -2.14 17.31 -12.95
C LYS A 40 -2.69 18.64 -12.45
N SER A 41 -1.95 19.31 -11.62
CA SER A 41 -2.34 20.62 -11.15
C SER A 41 -3.70 20.62 -10.48
N GLY A 42 -4.00 19.59 -9.78
CA GLY A 42 -5.23 19.53 -9.02
C GLY A 42 -6.44 19.04 -9.79
N GLU A 43 -6.29 18.82 -11.08
CA GLU A 43 -7.42 18.31 -11.83
C GLU A 43 -7.41 16.81 -11.79
N ASP A 44 -8.58 16.22 -11.74
CA ASP A 44 -8.69 14.78 -11.87
C ASP A 44 -7.83 14.03 -10.85
N ILE A 45 -7.66 14.60 -9.71
CA ILE A 45 -6.90 13.95 -8.69
C ILE A 45 -7.62 12.71 -8.22
N PHE A 46 -8.93 12.83 -8.07
CA PHE A 46 -9.72 11.73 -7.54
C PHE A 46 -10.72 11.27 -8.58
N LYS A 47 -10.60 10.06 -9.03
CA LYS A 47 -11.53 9.46 -9.96
C LYS A 47 -11.96 8.10 -9.44
N PRO A 48 -13.15 7.99 -8.90
CA PRO A 48 -13.57 6.69 -8.33
C PRO A 48 -13.53 5.55 -9.33
N GLU A 49 -13.83 5.85 -10.59
CA GLU A 49 -13.82 4.81 -11.60
C GLU A 49 -12.41 4.25 -11.78
N ARG A 50 -11.44 5.11 -11.76
CA ARG A 50 -10.07 4.68 -11.93
C ARG A 50 -9.60 3.87 -10.73
N GLU A 51 -10.03 4.29 -9.54
CA GLU A 51 -9.70 3.54 -8.34
C GLU A 51 -10.27 2.14 -8.40
N GLU A 52 -11.52 2.03 -8.82
CA GLU A 52 -12.13 0.72 -8.88
C GLU A 52 -11.43 -0.18 -9.89
N ALA A 53 -11.06 0.38 -11.02
CA ALA A 53 -10.36 -0.38 -12.03
C ALA A 53 -9.01 -0.85 -11.51
N LEU A 54 -8.32 0.02 -10.82
CA LEU A 54 -7.02 -0.31 -10.27
C LEU A 54 -7.14 -1.43 -9.24
N ILE A 55 -8.12 -1.31 -8.35
CA ILE A 55 -8.29 -2.30 -7.31
C ILE A 55 -8.63 -3.65 -7.91
N LYS A 56 -9.49 -3.67 -8.93
CA LYS A 56 -9.81 -4.92 -9.58
C LYS A 56 -8.58 -5.57 -10.20
N ASP A 57 -7.73 -4.76 -10.83
CA ASP A 57 -6.51 -5.30 -11.41
C ASP A 57 -5.59 -5.86 -10.34
N ILE A 58 -5.46 -5.14 -9.24
CA ILE A 58 -4.59 -5.59 -8.16
C ILE A 58 -5.09 -6.91 -7.60
N ILE A 59 -6.39 -7.03 -7.41
CA ILE A 59 -6.95 -8.26 -6.89
C ILE A 59 -6.66 -9.42 -7.84
N LYS A 60 -6.79 -9.18 -9.13
CA LYS A 60 -6.48 -10.21 -10.10
C LYS A 60 -5.02 -10.62 -10.04
N GLN A 61 -4.14 -9.63 -9.96
CA GLN A 61 -2.73 -9.92 -9.94
C GLN A 61 -2.32 -10.67 -8.70
N SER A 62 -2.97 -10.36 -7.59
CA SER A 62 -2.54 -10.92 -6.32
C SER A 62 -2.80 -12.41 -6.25
N ASN A 63 -3.79 -12.88 -6.97
CA ASN A 63 -4.12 -14.29 -6.93
C ASN A 63 -4.28 -14.74 -5.48
N SER A 64 -4.78 -13.86 -4.66
CA SER A 64 -4.88 -14.13 -3.25
C SER A 64 -6.17 -14.87 -2.91
N SER A 65 -6.12 -15.65 -1.86
CA SER A 65 -7.33 -16.30 -1.41
C SER A 65 -8.20 -15.35 -0.59
N ASN A 66 -7.70 -14.14 -0.35
CA ASN A 66 -8.46 -13.16 0.42
C ASN A 66 -8.49 -11.84 -0.31
N PRO A 67 -9.31 -11.74 -1.34
CA PRO A 67 -9.35 -10.49 -2.13
C PRO A 67 -9.85 -9.29 -1.35
N GLU A 68 -10.69 -9.51 -0.35
CA GLU A 68 -11.18 -8.39 0.45
C GLU A 68 -10.05 -7.71 1.20
N PHE A 69 -9.11 -8.50 1.69
CA PHE A 69 -7.98 -7.94 2.39
C PHE A 69 -7.15 -7.08 1.45
N ILE A 70 -6.89 -7.58 0.25
CA ILE A 70 -6.12 -6.84 -0.75
C ILE A 70 -6.85 -5.54 -1.09
N GLU A 71 -8.16 -5.61 -1.26
CA GLU A 71 -8.93 -4.42 -1.57
C GLU A 71 -8.80 -3.38 -0.47
N ARG A 72 -8.88 -3.80 0.78
CA ARG A 72 -8.78 -2.86 1.90
C ARG A 72 -7.42 -2.19 1.94
N VAL A 73 -6.37 -2.97 1.71
CA VAL A 73 -5.02 -2.41 1.72
C VAL A 73 -4.91 -1.33 0.66
N TRP A 74 -5.38 -1.59 -0.55
CA TRP A 74 -5.24 -0.61 -1.62
C TRP A 74 -6.12 0.60 -1.42
N ARG A 75 -7.31 0.40 -0.87
CA ARG A 75 -8.15 1.55 -0.58
C ARG A 75 -7.51 2.45 0.45
N LEU A 76 -6.85 1.86 1.44
CA LEU A 76 -6.14 2.67 2.43
C LEU A 76 -4.98 3.41 1.79
N LEU A 77 -4.24 2.76 0.92
CA LEU A 77 -3.13 3.43 0.25
C LEU A 77 -3.61 4.61 -0.56
N ILE A 78 -4.71 4.44 -1.27
CA ILE A 78 -5.23 5.50 -2.10
C ILE A 78 -5.79 6.63 -1.22
N SER A 79 -6.52 6.29 -0.18
CA SER A 79 -7.07 7.30 0.72
C SER A 79 -6.00 8.10 1.40
N CYS A 80 -4.93 7.43 1.75
CA CYS A 80 -3.85 8.11 2.43
C CYS A 80 -3.31 9.26 1.61
N LEU A 81 -3.25 9.05 0.30
CA LEU A 81 -2.76 10.11 -0.57
C LEU A 81 -3.68 11.32 -0.57
N LEU A 82 -4.97 11.08 -0.51
CA LEU A 82 -5.91 12.19 -0.52
C LEU A 82 -5.83 12.99 0.77
N TYR A 83 -5.50 12.31 1.86
CA TYR A 83 -5.46 13.01 3.12
C TYR A 83 -4.12 13.56 3.49
N THR A 84 -3.14 13.27 2.73
CA THR A 84 -1.85 13.69 3.11
C THR A 84 -1.60 15.06 2.84
N SER A 85 -2.43 15.77 2.35
CA SER A 85 -2.12 17.07 2.15
C SER A 85 -1.79 17.57 3.44
N PRO A 86 -1.10 18.44 3.53
CA PRO A 86 -0.54 19.14 4.54
C PRO A 86 -1.09 18.95 5.84
N SER A 87 -1.13 18.15 6.32
CA SER A 87 -1.65 18.02 7.43
C SER A 87 -0.96 18.34 8.49
N PRO A 88 -1.20 18.87 9.02
CA PRO A 88 -0.59 19.32 10.01
C PRO A 88 -0.83 18.52 11.16
N ARG A 89 -1.08 18.01 11.41
CA ARG A 89 -1.18 17.46 12.35
C ARG A 89 -0.47 17.18 12.97
N ASP A 90 -0.17 17.22 13.15
CA ASP A 90 0.47 16.97 13.69
C ASP A 90 0.91 17.23 14.06
N SER A 91 0.75 17.54 14.16
CA SER A 91 1.03 17.91 14.41
C SER A 91 1.14 17.98 14.67
#